data_3b7cba0cff737b5305a25744cdcd3285
#
_entry.id   3b7cba0cff737b5305a25744cdcd3285
#
_cell.length_a   1.000
_cell.length_b   1.000
_cell.length_c   1.000
_cell.angle_alpha   90.00
_cell.angle_beta   90.00
_cell.angle_gamma   90.00
#
_symmetry.space_group_name_H-M   'P 1'
#
loop_
_entity.id
_entity.type
_entity.pdbx_description
1 polymer ?
#
loop_
_entity_poly.entity_id
_entity_poly.type
_entity_poly.pdbx_seq_one_letter_code
_entity_poly.pdbx_strand_id
1 'polypeptide(L)'
;MAEPFIAEVRAWAPNFAPRAWAFCEGQLLPISQNTALFSLLGTTYGGDGRTTFGLPDCRGRAVIGPGNGPGLSPRPLGQKGGAERVTLTAPTMPSHSHGSAVSNRTARDDDPTGELPASGRGVQQYAPAGGSTTPMDSSTNTGGGQSHENMQPFLAVRWIIALQGVFPSRN
;
A
#
# COMPACT_ATOMS: atom_id res chain seq x y z
N MET A 1 -9.13 15.09 -35.10
CA MET A 1 -8.52 14.51 -33.87
C MET A 1 -7.25 13.81 -34.31
N ALA A 2 -6.17 13.93 -33.56
CA ALA A 2 -4.95 13.19 -33.87
C ALA A 2 -5.22 11.68 -33.72
N GLU A 3 -4.73 10.90 -34.68
CA GLU A 3 -4.81 9.45 -34.64
C GLU A 3 -3.93 8.94 -33.48
N PRO A 4 -4.41 8.02 -32.62
CA PRO A 4 -3.61 7.51 -31.49
C PRO A 4 -2.48 6.61 -31.99
N PHE A 5 -1.45 6.45 -31.16
CA PHE A 5 -0.50 5.36 -31.36
C PHE A 5 -1.09 4.04 -30.86
N ILE A 6 -0.81 2.94 -31.56
CA ILE A 6 -1.16 1.60 -31.07
C ILE A 6 -0.50 1.38 -29.70
N ALA A 7 -1.24 0.81 -28.74
CA ALA A 7 -0.86 0.63 -27.34
C ALA A 7 -0.83 1.92 -26.50
N GLU A 8 -1.27 3.05 -27.03
CA GLU A 8 -1.42 4.27 -26.23
C GLU A 8 -2.47 4.07 -25.14
N VAL A 9 -2.13 4.42 -23.89
CA VAL A 9 -3.03 4.31 -22.72
C VAL A 9 -3.45 5.70 -22.26
N ARG A 10 -4.74 5.90 -22.05
CA ARG A 10 -5.33 7.17 -21.58
C ARG A 10 -6.34 6.96 -20.46
N ALA A 11 -6.45 7.96 -19.58
CA ALA A 11 -7.57 8.07 -18.66
C ALA A 11 -8.84 8.46 -19.44
N TRP A 12 -9.98 7.86 -19.09
CA TRP A 12 -11.24 7.99 -19.80
C TRP A 12 -12.42 8.06 -18.82
N ALA A 13 -13.18 9.14 -18.86
CA ALA A 13 -14.29 9.34 -17.94
C ALA A 13 -15.59 8.60 -18.32
N PRO A 14 -15.98 8.43 -19.62
CA PRO A 14 -17.21 7.72 -19.97
C PRO A 14 -17.20 6.24 -19.62
N ASN A 15 -18.39 5.65 -19.54
CA ASN A 15 -18.62 4.24 -19.17
C ASN A 15 -18.52 3.26 -20.35
N PHE A 16 -18.15 3.72 -21.54
CA PHE A 16 -17.92 2.89 -22.73
C PHE A 16 -16.55 3.19 -23.33
N ALA A 17 -15.92 2.21 -23.95
CA ALA A 17 -14.70 2.41 -24.72
C ALA A 17 -15.05 2.91 -26.13
N PRO A 18 -14.34 3.93 -26.68
CA PRO A 18 -14.54 4.33 -28.07
C PRO A 18 -14.20 3.20 -29.05
N ARG A 19 -14.67 3.34 -30.29
CA ARG A 19 -14.27 2.43 -31.37
C ARG A 19 -12.75 2.35 -31.49
N ALA A 20 -12.20 1.15 -31.70
CA ALA A 20 -10.77 0.85 -31.76
C ALA A 20 -10.00 1.03 -30.43
N TRP A 21 -10.72 1.15 -29.31
CA TRP A 21 -10.16 1.16 -27.96
C TRP A 21 -10.77 0.04 -27.11
N ALA A 22 -10.02 -0.39 -26.09
CA ALA A 22 -10.52 -1.32 -25.08
C ALA A 22 -10.22 -0.79 -23.69
N PHE A 23 -10.97 -1.22 -22.67
CA PHE A 23 -10.64 -0.93 -21.28
C PHE A 23 -9.40 -1.71 -20.84
N CYS A 24 -8.62 -1.13 -19.92
CA CYS A 24 -7.49 -1.79 -19.29
C CYS A 24 -7.96 -2.60 -18.06
N GLU A 25 -8.55 -3.76 -18.31
CA GLU A 25 -9.16 -4.64 -17.30
C GLU A 25 -8.52 -6.05 -17.28
N GLY A 26 -7.33 -6.20 -17.89
CA GLY A 26 -6.58 -7.45 -17.87
C GLY A 26 -7.15 -8.55 -18.77
N GLN A 27 -8.09 -8.23 -19.65
CA GLN A 27 -8.68 -9.21 -20.57
C GLN A 27 -7.66 -9.76 -21.57
N LEU A 28 -7.85 -11.01 -21.94
CA LEU A 28 -7.05 -11.67 -22.97
C LEU A 28 -7.60 -11.39 -24.37
N LEU A 29 -6.71 -11.04 -25.29
CA LEU A 29 -7.03 -10.82 -26.69
C LEU A 29 -6.36 -11.88 -27.56
N PRO A 30 -7.01 -12.31 -28.68
CA PRO A 30 -6.40 -13.20 -29.64
C PRO A 30 -5.31 -12.48 -30.45
N ILE A 31 -4.14 -13.11 -30.54
CA ILE A 31 -3.00 -12.56 -31.28
C ILE A 31 -3.33 -12.41 -32.77
N SER A 32 -4.07 -13.37 -33.35
CA SER A 32 -4.42 -13.38 -34.77
C SER A 32 -5.17 -12.14 -35.26
N GLN A 33 -5.92 -11.48 -34.37
CA GLN A 33 -6.69 -10.28 -34.67
C GLN A 33 -5.99 -8.98 -34.22
N ASN A 34 -4.90 -9.08 -33.44
CA ASN A 34 -4.24 -7.95 -32.79
C ASN A 34 -2.71 -8.07 -32.89
N THR A 35 -2.18 -8.50 -34.03
CA THR A 35 -0.75 -8.79 -34.23
C THR A 35 0.14 -7.57 -33.98
N ALA A 36 -0.28 -6.40 -34.46
CA ALA A 36 0.46 -5.15 -34.25
C ALA A 36 0.53 -4.76 -32.76
N LEU A 37 -0.56 -4.89 -32.04
CA LEU A 37 -0.62 -4.61 -30.59
C LEU A 37 0.24 -5.65 -29.82
N PHE A 38 0.14 -6.94 -30.19
CA PHE A 38 0.96 -7.98 -29.58
C PHE A 38 2.46 -7.76 -29.79
N SER A 39 2.87 -7.28 -30.96
CA SER A 39 4.29 -6.97 -31.22
C SER A 39 4.88 -5.88 -30.30
N LEU A 40 4.01 -5.03 -29.74
CA LEU A 40 4.40 -3.95 -28.79
C LEU A 40 4.32 -4.40 -27.34
N LEU A 41 3.27 -5.15 -26.96
CA LEU A 41 3.02 -5.52 -25.55
C LEU A 41 3.66 -6.87 -25.18
N GLY A 42 3.75 -7.80 -26.13
CA GLY A 42 4.17 -9.18 -25.85
C GLY A 42 3.25 -9.82 -24.79
N THR A 43 3.85 -10.55 -23.86
CA THR A 43 3.17 -11.19 -22.71
C THR A 43 3.35 -10.44 -21.41
N THR A 44 3.78 -9.18 -21.47
CA THR A 44 4.08 -8.34 -20.28
C THR A 44 2.94 -8.30 -19.26
N TYR A 45 1.70 -8.31 -19.74
CA TYR A 45 0.50 -8.22 -18.90
C TYR A 45 -0.26 -9.54 -18.78
N GLY A 46 0.24 -10.63 -19.38
CA GLY A 46 -0.33 -11.97 -19.34
C GLY A 46 -0.59 -12.58 -20.72
N GLY A 47 -1.29 -13.71 -20.71
CA GLY A 47 -1.53 -14.53 -21.90
C GLY A 47 -0.45 -15.59 -22.09
N ASP A 48 -0.69 -16.50 -23.07
CA ASP A 48 0.20 -17.62 -23.38
C ASP A 48 1.29 -17.26 -24.42
N GLY A 49 1.21 -16.08 -25.04
CA GLY A 49 2.14 -15.62 -26.07
C GLY A 49 2.09 -16.42 -27.37
N ARG A 50 1.16 -17.34 -27.50
CA ARG A 50 1.00 -18.23 -28.65
C ARG A 50 -0.32 -18.02 -29.37
N THR A 51 -1.41 -17.94 -28.64
CA THR A 51 -2.76 -17.67 -29.14
C THR A 51 -3.34 -16.40 -28.56
N THR A 52 -2.96 -16.04 -27.31
CA THR A 52 -3.50 -14.92 -26.58
C THR A 52 -2.38 -14.10 -25.90
N PHE A 53 -2.70 -12.85 -25.64
CA PHE A 53 -1.93 -11.94 -24.77
C PHE A 53 -2.88 -11.08 -23.92
N GLY A 54 -2.39 -10.60 -22.75
CA GLY A 54 -3.17 -9.81 -21.81
C GLY A 54 -3.01 -8.31 -22.04
N LEU A 55 -4.09 -7.57 -21.81
CA LEU A 55 -4.06 -6.11 -21.65
C LEU A 55 -3.68 -5.73 -20.20
N PRO A 56 -3.17 -4.51 -19.97
CA PRO A 56 -2.98 -4.00 -18.62
C PRO A 56 -4.26 -4.09 -17.77
N ASP A 57 -4.14 -4.37 -16.49
CA ASP A 57 -5.24 -4.29 -15.53
C ASP A 57 -4.97 -3.12 -14.55
N CYS A 58 -5.64 -2.00 -14.77
CA CYS A 58 -5.50 -0.78 -13.97
C CYS A 58 -6.60 -0.65 -12.89
N ARG A 59 -7.50 -1.62 -12.75
CA ARG A 59 -8.59 -1.57 -11.77
C ARG A 59 -8.06 -1.59 -10.35
N GLY A 60 -8.47 -0.62 -9.53
CA GLY A 60 -8.04 -0.50 -8.13
C GLY A 60 -6.54 -0.24 -7.95
N ARG A 61 -5.83 0.28 -8.97
CA ARG A 61 -4.39 0.47 -8.94
C ARG A 61 -3.99 1.88 -9.34
N ALA A 62 -3.02 2.45 -8.63
CA ALA A 62 -2.30 3.62 -9.10
C ALA A 62 -1.29 3.20 -10.18
N VAL A 63 -1.28 3.91 -11.30
CA VAL A 63 -0.30 3.71 -12.37
C VAL A 63 0.99 4.43 -11.98
N ILE A 64 2.11 3.71 -11.98
CA ILE A 64 3.45 4.24 -11.67
C ILE A 64 4.41 3.98 -12.82
N GLY A 65 5.47 4.78 -12.93
CA GLY A 65 6.54 4.57 -13.91
C GLY A 65 7.37 3.33 -13.57
N PRO A 66 7.67 2.45 -14.55
CA PRO A 66 8.61 1.34 -14.35
C PRO A 66 10.06 1.83 -14.30
N GLY A 67 10.94 1.04 -13.74
CA GLY A 67 12.39 1.27 -13.75
C GLY A 67 13.04 1.29 -12.37
N ASN A 68 14.29 1.76 -12.35
CA ASN A 68 15.11 1.89 -11.14
C ASN A 68 15.44 3.37 -10.93
N GLY A 69 14.84 4.01 -9.93
CA GLY A 69 15.20 5.36 -9.51
C GLY A 69 16.25 5.34 -8.38
N PRO A 70 17.08 6.38 -8.22
CA PRO A 70 17.99 6.49 -7.09
C PRO A 70 17.24 6.41 -5.76
N GLY A 71 17.61 5.46 -4.89
CA GLY A 71 16.96 5.24 -3.60
C GLY A 71 15.56 4.60 -3.67
N LEU A 72 15.08 4.21 -4.85
CA LEU A 72 13.78 3.58 -5.03
C LEU A 72 13.91 2.08 -5.31
N SER A 73 12.89 1.33 -4.94
CA SER A 73 12.80 -0.09 -5.29
C SER A 73 12.57 -0.28 -6.79
N PRO A 74 13.26 -1.25 -7.42
CA PRO A 74 13.05 -1.59 -8.83
C PRO A 74 11.59 -1.98 -9.10
N ARG A 75 11.03 -1.48 -10.21
CA ARG A 75 9.68 -1.80 -10.67
C ARG A 75 9.71 -2.18 -12.14
N PRO A 76 9.80 -3.47 -12.48
CA PRO A 76 9.72 -3.89 -13.88
C PRO A 76 8.35 -3.60 -14.48
N LEU A 77 8.32 -3.34 -15.79
CA LEU A 77 7.08 -3.10 -16.53
C LEU A 77 6.11 -4.28 -16.35
N GLY A 78 4.84 -3.98 -16.11
CA GLY A 78 3.80 -4.98 -15.86
C GLY A 78 3.74 -5.51 -14.42
N GLN A 79 4.67 -5.14 -13.54
CA GLN A 79 4.64 -5.56 -12.14
C GLN A 79 3.38 -5.02 -11.43
N LYS A 80 2.73 -5.90 -10.68
CA LYS A 80 1.62 -5.57 -9.79
C LYS A 80 2.10 -5.65 -8.33
N GLY A 81 1.57 -4.80 -7.46
CA GLY A 81 1.95 -4.79 -6.05
C GLY A 81 1.04 -3.89 -5.23
N GLY A 82 1.34 -3.83 -3.93
CA GLY A 82 0.54 -3.07 -2.96
C GLY A 82 -0.61 -3.86 -2.36
N ALA A 83 -1.25 -3.28 -1.34
CA ALA A 83 -2.41 -3.84 -0.65
C ALA A 83 -3.40 -2.70 -0.34
N GLU A 84 -4.68 -2.95 -0.60
CA GLU A 84 -5.76 -1.99 -0.29
C GLU A 84 -6.04 -1.92 1.21
N ARG A 85 -5.80 -3.01 1.93
CA ARG A 85 -6.00 -3.11 3.38
C ARG A 85 -4.77 -3.68 4.04
N VAL A 86 -4.47 -3.18 5.24
CA VAL A 86 -3.34 -3.64 6.06
C VAL A 86 -3.83 -3.93 7.47
N THR A 87 -3.42 -5.06 8.02
CA THR A 87 -3.58 -5.39 9.43
C THR A 87 -2.22 -5.21 10.11
N LEU A 88 -2.18 -4.41 11.17
CA LEU A 88 -0.97 -4.28 11.99
C LEU A 88 -0.78 -5.56 12.80
N THR A 89 0.41 -6.12 12.70
CA THR A 89 0.82 -7.30 13.46
C THR A 89 2.04 -6.96 14.32
N ALA A 90 2.32 -7.71 15.37
CA ALA A 90 3.48 -7.47 16.21
C ALA A 90 4.81 -7.35 15.42
N PRO A 91 5.09 -8.16 14.38
CA PRO A 91 6.29 -8.00 13.57
C PRO A 91 6.34 -6.75 12.70
N THR A 92 5.18 -6.13 12.39
CA THR A 92 5.11 -4.93 11.53
C THR A 92 5.07 -3.63 12.30
N MET A 93 4.94 -3.68 13.62
CA MET A 93 5.04 -2.52 14.49
C MET A 93 6.49 -2.29 14.94
N PRO A 94 6.96 -1.03 15.05
CA PRO A 94 8.22 -0.74 15.69
C PRO A 94 8.25 -1.29 17.11
N SER A 95 9.39 -1.81 17.55
CA SER A 95 9.57 -2.27 18.93
C SER A 95 9.37 -1.08 19.89
N HIS A 96 8.43 -1.20 20.78
CA HIS A 96 8.16 -0.21 21.83
C HIS A 96 7.65 -0.90 23.09
N SER A 97 7.77 -0.21 24.22
CA SER A 97 7.28 -0.71 25.51
C SER A 97 6.58 0.42 26.27
N HIS A 98 5.55 0.08 27.01
CA HIS A 98 4.90 0.94 27.99
C HIS A 98 5.23 0.38 29.36
N GLY A 99 6.33 0.88 29.93
CA GLY A 99 6.73 0.50 31.29
C GLY A 99 6.03 1.42 32.32
N SER A 100 5.28 0.82 33.21
CA SER A 100 4.87 1.48 34.45
C SER A 100 5.57 0.78 35.61
N ALA A 101 6.13 1.54 36.51
CA ALA A 101 6.83 1.01 37.65
C ALA A 101 6.35 1.68 38.94
N VAL A 102 6.42 0.95 40.03
CA VAL A 102 6.21 1.48 41.39
C VAL A 102 7.53 1.46 42.16
N SER A 103 7.71 2.43 43.04
CA SER A 103 8.84 2.44 43.96
C SER A 103 8.60 1.41 45.07
N ASN A 104 9.66 0.63 45.44
CA ASN A 104 9.62 -0.25 46.60
C ASN A 104 9.90 0.51 47.90
N ARG A 105 10.04 1.81 47.86
CA ARG A 105 10.16 2.66 49.05
C ARG A 105 8.79 2.97 49.64
N THR A 106 8.72 3.27 50.91
CA THR A 106 7.52 3.81 51.53
C THR A 106 7.22 5.21 50.95
N ALA A 107 5.99 5.44 50.55
CA ALA A 107 5.53 6.72 50.07
C ALA A 107 5.70 7.78 51.20
N ARG A 108 6.13 8.98 50.85
CA ARG A 108 6.41 10.10 51.75
C ARG A 108 5.88 11.42 51.27
N ASP A 109 5.38 11.47 50.03
CA ASP A 109 4.95 12.67 49.36
C ASP A 109 3.55 12.46 48.73
N ASP A 110 2.82 13.54 48.56
CA ASP A 110 1.55 13.62 47.84
C ASP A 110 1.72 14.35 46.50
N ASP A 111 2.90 14.88 46.18
CA ASP A 111 3.26 15.50 44.89
C ASP A 111 3.87 14.44 43.97
N PRO A 112 3.28 14.20 42.78
CA PRO A 112 3.79 13.24 41.78
C PRO A 112 5.02 13.72 41.03
N THR A 113 5.48 14.97 41.18
CA THR A 113 6.52 15.59 40.36
C THR A 113 7.89 14.92 40.56
N GLY A 114 8.33 14.18 39.51
CA GLY A 114 9.60 13.44 39.52
C GLY A 114 9.62 12.18 40.39
N GLU A 115 8.48 11.73 40.88
CA GLU A 115 8.33 10.61 41.77
C GLU A 115 7.55 9.44 41.14
N LEU A 116 7.61 8.25 41.74
CA LEU A 116 6.90 7.06 41.35
C LEU A 116 5.82 6.72 42.39
N PRO A 117 4.68 6.13 41.96
CA PRO A 117 3.71 5.57 42.87
C PRO A 117 4.38 4.60 43.83
N ALA A 118 3.97 4.61 45.09
CA ALA A 118 4.57 3.80 46.13
C ALA A 118 3.52 3.40 47.17
N SER A 119 3.79 2.36 47.92
CA SER A 119 2.94 1.95 49.05
C SER A 119 3.13 2.92 50.21
N GLY A 120 2.04 3.57 50.68
CA GLY A 120 2.04 4.50 51.77
C GLY A 120 0.82 4.39 52.67
N ARG A 121 0.78 5.21 53.71
CA ARG A 121 -0.37 5.33 54.60
C ARG A 121 -0.95 6.74 54.49
N GLY A 122 -2.26 6.87 54.46
CA GLY A 122 -2.95 8.13 54.32
C GLY A 122 -2.93 8.67 52.89
N VAL A 123 -2.63 9.99 52.76
CA VAL A 123 -2.60 10.69 51.47
C VAL A 123 -1.28 10.58 50.70
N GLN A 124 -0.24 10.11 51.37
CA GLN A 124 1.08 9.97 50.73
C GLN A 124 1.09 8.76 49.80
N GLN A 125 1.34 9.01 48.51
CA GLN A 125 1.25 8.01 47.45
C GLN A 125 2.50 7.90 46.58
N TYR A 126 3.47 8.78 46.77
CA TYR A 126 4.65 8.89 45.91
C TYR A 126 5.94 8.73 46.70
N ALA A 127 6.97 8.26 46.07
CA ALA A 127 8.33 8.18 46.60
C ALA A 127 9.36 8.47 45.49
N PRO A 128 10.54 8.98 45.84
CA PRO A 128 11.60 9.29 44.88
C PRO A 128 11.87 8.18 43.89
N ALA A 129 12.04 8.52 42.62
CA ALA A 129 12.29 7.60 41.51
C ALA A 129 13.65 6.86 41.60
N GLY A 130 14.39 7.02 42.67
CA GLY A 130 15.66 6.31 42.92
C GLY A 130 15.50 5.05 43.75
N GLY A 131 16.24 3.99 43.43
CA GLY A 131 16.26 2.73 44.18
C GLY A 131 15.61 1.57 43.45
N SER A 132 15.23 0.52 44.21
CA SER A 132 14.59 -0.66 43.66
C SER A 132 13.14 -0.33 43.23
N THR A 133 12.77 -0.74 42.05
CA THR A 133 11.40 -0.59 41.50
C THR A 133 10.83 -1.96 41.16
N THR A 134 9.51 -2.10 41.27
CA THR A 134 8.79 -3.28 40.80
C THR A 134 7.95 -2.85 39.60
N PRO A 135 7.98 -3.59 38.46
CA PRO A 135 7.05 -3.34 37.36
C PRO A 135 5.60 -3.46 37.88
N MET A 136 4.75 -2.53 37.50
CA MET A 136 3.31 -2.73 37.63
C MET A 136 2.87 -3.83 36.69
N ASP A 137 1.74 -4.44 36.98
CA ASP A 137 1.13 -5.40 36.07
C ASP A 137 0.90 -4.77 34.69
N SER A 138 1.06 -5.56 33.65
CA SER A 138 0.94 -5.08 32.28
C SER A 138 -0.46 -4.47 32.03
N SER A 139 -0.47 -3.33 31.36
CA SER A 139 -1.73 -2.80 30.84
C SER A 139 -2.39 -3.83 29.92
N THR A 140 -3.72 -3.93 29.99
CA THR A 140 -4.47 -4.82 29.10
C THR A 140 -4.23 -4.46 27.63
N ASN A 141 -4.16 -5.49 26.79
CA ASN A 141 -4.05 -5.29 25.36
C ASN A 141 -5.17 -4.41 24.84
N THR A 142 -4.83 -3.36 24.09
CA THR A 142 -5.79 -2.48 23.45
C THR A 142 -5.67 -2.62 21.94
N GLY A 143 -6.84 -2.73 21.28
CA GLY A 143 -6.92 -2.84 19.82
C GLY A 143 -7.59 -4.14 19.37
N GLY A 144 -8.37 -4.06 18.30
CA GLY A 144 -9.19 -5.16 17.79
C GLY A 144 -8.52 -6.05 16.74
N GLY A 145 -7.25 -5.78 16.37
CA GLY A 145 -6.56 -6.53 15.31
C GLY A 145 -7.24 -6.44 13.93
N GLN A 146 -8.12 -5.47 13.73
CA GLN A 146 -8.84 -5.29 12.47
C GLN A 146 -7.95 -4.64 11.41
N SER A 147 -8.20 -5.00 10.15
CA SER A 147 -7.56 -4.32 9.03
C SER A 147 -8.11 -2.90 8.87
N HIS A 148 -7.24 -1.97 8.50
CA HIS A 148 -7.61 -0.62 8.10
C HIS A 148 -7.31 -0.39 6.61
N GLU A 149 -7.97 0.60 6.03
CA GLU A 149 -7.72 1.00 4.65
C GLU A 149 -6.33 1.61 4.49
N ASN A 150 -5.63 1.17 3.43
CA ASN A 150 -4.30 1.64 3.06
C ASN A 150 -4.31 2.40 1.72
N MET A 151 -5.50 2.67 1.20
CA MET A 151 -5.69 3.45 -0.02
C MET A 151 -5.65 4.94 0.29
N GLN A 152 -4.88 5.68 -0.49
CA GLN A 152 -4.96 7.14 -0.50
C GLN A 152 -6.32 7.60 -1.04
N PRO A 153 -6.78 8.83 -0.74
CA PRO A 153 -7.98 9.38 -1.37
C PRO A 153 -7.90 9.27 -2.89
N PHE A 154 -8.94 8.73 -3.53
CA PHE A 154 -8.94 8.46 -4.97
C PHE A 154 -10.24 8.85 -5.63
N LEU A 155 -10.16 9.11 -6.93
CA LEU A 155 -11.30 9.18 -7.83
C LEU A 155 -11.11 8.13 -8.92
N ALA A 156 -12.08 7.22 -9.04
CA ALA A 156 -12.02 6.18 -10.06
C ALA A 156 -12.40 6.74 -11.43
N VAL A 157 -11.46 6.69 -12.36
CA VAL A 157 -11.68 6.89 -13.80
C VAL A 157 -11.21 5.64 -14.54
N ARG A 158 -11.77 5.38 -15.71
CA ARG A 158 -11.37 4.23 -16.52
C ARG A 158 -10.06 4.51 -17.25
N TRP A 159 -9.31 3.45 -17.48
CA TRP A 159 -8.16 3.48 -18.38
C TRP A 159 -8.52 2.73 -19.65
N ILE A 160 -8.17 3.31 -20.80
CA ILE A 160 -8.38 2.70 -22.12
C ILE A 160 -7.05 2.59 -22.86
N ILE A 161 -6.96 1.58 -23.72
CA ILE A 161 -5.79 1.32 -24.58
C ILE A 161 -6.24 1.28 -26.05
N ALA A 162 -5.48 1.93 -26.92
CA ALA A 162 -5.73 1.91 -28.37
C ALA A 162 -5.34 0.56 -28.96
N LEU A 163 -6.31 -0.10 -29.59
CA LEU A 163 -6.12 -1.37 -30.31
C LEU A 163 -5.64 -1.13 -31.74
N GLN A 164 -5.96 0.04 -32.31
CA GLN A 164 -5.63 0.44 -33.67
C GLN A 164 -5.13 1.90 -33.65
N GLY A 165 -4.28 2.24 -34.62
CA GLY A 165 -3.69 3.58 -34.76
C GLY A 165 -2.35 3.51 -35.49
N VAL A 166 -1.55 4.56 -35.34
CA VAL A 166 -0.20 4.63 -35.92
C VAL A 166 0.73 3.68 -35.16
N PHE A 167 1.52 2.88 -35.88
CA PHE A 167 2.54 2.04 -35.24
C PHE A 167 3.72 2.91 -34.78
N PRO A 168 4.07 2.92 -33.47
CA PRO A 168 5.17 3.74 -32.97
C PRO A 168 6.51 3.24 -33.49
N SER A 169 7.33 4.12 -34.07
CA SER A 169 8.72 3.81 -34.43
C SER A 169 9.58 3.74 -33.16
N ARG A 170 10.48 2.76 -33.10
CA ARG A 170 11.57 2.75 -32.12
C ARG A 170 12.73 3.57 -32.71
N ASN A 171 13.11 4.61 -32.02
CA ASN A 171 14.36 5.36 -32.32
C ASN A 171 15.54 4.67 -31.69
#